data_780440f75e5e92737c408b923120fdf4
#
_entry.id   780440f75e5e92737c408b923120fdf4
#
_cell.length_a   1.000
_cell.length_b   1.000
_cell.length_c   1.000
_cell.angle_alpha   90.00
_cell.angle_beta   90.00
_cell.angle_gamma   90.00
#
_symmetry.space_group_name_H-M   'P 1'
#
loop_
_entity.id
_entity.type
_entity.pdbx_description
1 polymer ?
#
loop_
_entity_poly.entity_id
_entity_poly.type
_entity_poly.pdbx_seq_one_letter_code
_entity_poly.pdbx_strand_id
1 'polypeptide(L)'
;MSTEGGLIASVAAGSFAERAGLRCGDRLLAINGHPVRDVVDVRFYGSEEELVLTVRRGAAVLSLRASRGYCEDWGGGFAEPLFDGVRSCANHCPFCFVAGLPAGLRPSLYVRDDDYRLSFLSGSFVTLTNLEESDWKRLAEQRLSPLYVSVQATEPDLRRRLLGGAPVPDIREQIRRLGELGITVHAQVVICPGFNDGAALEQTVSDLWALRSAVRSVALVPVGLTRHHPARLRRVTPGLAWEVLTMADRWRRLAYREARRRFVYPSDEIYLLAGRQVPGTATYDGFPQIANGVGLLRRFLDDWSRLRRHLMQRSGQHVTAGSVTLVSGTAMSPYVRMLAQELAQILGISVTAIEVPNCLFGPEVTVAGLLTGRDLVEALGHRELGEIVILPRTMFDAAGERTLDDWTLPELARTLGTRLATAASPSDIIHALSGADGASVPPDSA
;
A
#
# COMPACT_ATOMS: atom_id res chain seq x y z
N MET A 1 29.33 -8.00 7.44
CA MET A 1 28.91 -6.82 6.63
C MET A 1 29.07 -5.61 7.51
N SER A 2 29.83 -4.59 7.09
CA SER A 2 30.00 -3.33 7.82
C SER A 2 28.65 -2.60 7.78
N THR A 3 27.93 -2.55 8.88
CA THR A 3 26.74 -1.72 9.00
C THR A 3 27.21 -0.26 8.95
N GLU A 4 26.89 0.43 7.87
CA GLU A 4 27.26 1.85 7.72
C GLU A 4 26.56 2.76 8.74
N GLY A 5 25.61 2.23 9.48
CA GLY A 5 24.75 2.92 10.43
C GLY A 5 23.73 3.84 9.76
N GLY A 6 22.76 4.35 10.54
CA GLY A 6 21.68 5.22 10.06
C GLY A 6 22.14 6.67 9.88
N LEU A 7 22.02 7.22 8.66
CA LEU A 7 22.27 8.63 8.39
C LEU A 7 21.13 9.48 8.96
N ILE A 8 21.45 10.38 9.88
CA ILE A 8 20.50 11.34 10.47
C ILE A 8 20.26 12.47 9.47
N ALA A 9 19.03 12.54 8.97
CA ALA A 9 18.59 13.56 8.02
C ALA A 9 18.02 14.82 8.69
N SER A 10 17.45 14.66 9.89
CA SER A 10 16.88 15.80 10.63
C SER A 10 16.98 15.57 12.14
N VAL A 11 17.04 16.68 12.89
CA VAL A 11 16.98 16.69 14.36
C VAL A 11 16.01 17.79 14.76
N ALA A 12 14.96 17.42 15.48
CA ALA A 12 13.95 18.37 15.94
C ALA A 12 14.49 19.19 17.13
N ALA A 13 14.25 20.49 17.12
CA ALA A 13 14.66 21.38 18.21
C ALA A 13 13.99 20.99 19.53
N GLY A 14 14.74 21.00 20.63
CA GLY A 14 14.28 20.62 21.97
C GLY A 14 14.08 19.11 22.18
N SER A 15 14.33 18.28 21.17
CA SER A 15 14.15 16.83 21.23
C SER A 15 15.25 16.11 22.02
N PHE A 16 15.00 14.82 22.34
CA PHE A 16 16.02 13.95 22.88
C PHE A 16 17.27 13.89 21.99
N ALA A 17 17.10 13.74 20.67
CA ALA A 17 18.22 13.66 19.72
C ALA A 17 19.13 14.89 19.79
N GLU A 18 18.55 16.10 19.89
CA GLU A 18 19.32 17.33 20.02
C GLU A 18 20.09 17.39 21.36
N ARG A 19 19.40 17.10 22.48
CA ARG A 19 20.03 17.08 23.82
C ARG A 19 21.12 16.01 23.95
N ALA A 20 20.97 14.87 23.28
CA ALA A 20 21.99 13.84 23.18
C ALA A 20 23.21 14.26 22.34
N GLY A 21 23.14 15.41 21.66
CA GLY A 21 24.21 15.95 20.83
C GLY A 21 24.29 15.38 19.42
N LEU A 22 23.22 14.71 18.95
CA LEU A 22 23.08 14.25 17.57
C LEU A 22 22.92 15.46 16.62
N ARG A 23 23.41 15.32 15.40
CA ARG A 23 23.37 16.36 14.36
C ARG A 23 22.96 15.77 13.03
N CYS A 24 22.36 16.59 12.18
CA CYS A 24 22.15 16.24 10.78
C CYS A 24 23.50 15.90 10.12
N GLY A 25 23.56 14.81 9.36
CA GLY A 25 24.79 14.27 8.76
C GLY A 25 25.55 13.25 9.62
N ASP A 26 25.21 13.08 10.90
CA ASP A 26 25.76 12.00 11.72
C ASP A 26 25.27 10.64 11.22
N ARG A 27 26.09 9.59 11.44
CA ARG A 27 25.65 8.20 11.29
C ARG A 27 25.59 7.52 12.65
N LEU A 28 24.40 7.07 13.05
CA LEU A 28 24.19 6.29 14.25
C LEU A 28 24.61 4.84 13.99
N LEU A 29 25.68 4.38 14.65
CA LEU A 29 26.27 3.05 14.45
C LEU A 29 25.74 2.02 15.43
N ALA A 30 25.59 2.40 16.72
CA ALA A 30 25.13 1.52 17.78
C ALA A 30 24.43 2.29 18.89
N ILE A 31 23.58 1.59 19.64
CA ILE A 31 22.94 2.03 20.88
C ILE A 31 23.25 1.00 21.96
N ASN A 32 23.80 1.44 23.10
CA ASN A 32 24.20 0.58 24.22
C ASN A 32 25.07 -0.63 23.80
N GLY A 33 25.94 -0.42 22.78
CA GLY A 33 26.78 -1.46 22.20
C GLY A 33 26.10 -2.36 21.17
N HIS A 34 24.78 -2.26 20.97
CA HIS A 34 24.05 -2.99 19.94
C HIS A 34 24.10 -2.27 18.61
N PRO A 35 24.69 -2.85 17.56
CA PRO A 35 24.69 -2.25 16.23
C PRO A 35 23.26 -2.02 15.71
N VAL A 36 23.00 -0.86 15.10
CA VAL A 36 21.70 -0.54 14.53
C VAL A 36 21.73 -0.73 13.02
N ARG A 37 20.77 -1.48 12.48
CA ARG A 37 20.65 -1.81 11.04
C ARG A 37 19.47 -1.11 10.38
N ASP A 38 18.55 -0.58 11.19
CA ASP A 38 17.32 0.05 10.74
C ASP A 38 16.64 0.83 11.88
N VAL A 39 15.54 1.51 11.55
CA VAL A 39 14.76 2.28 12.53
C VAL A 39 14.06 1.40 13.58
N VAL A 40 13.92 0.10 13.33
CA VAL A 40 13.36 -0.84 14.31
C VAL A 40 14.37 -1.07 15.44
N ASP A 41 15.64 -1.33 15.10
CA ASP A 41 16.73 -1.44 16.08
C ASP A 41 16.85 -0.14 16.90
N VAL A 42 16.73 1.03 16.25
CA VAL A 42 16.75 2.34 16.96
C VAL A 42 15.61 2.45 17.96
N ARG A 43 14.40 2.07 17.57
CA ARG A 43 13.24 2.11 18.48
C ARG A 43 13.36 1.11 19.62
N PHE A 44 13.86 -0.09 19.33
CA PHE A 44 13.98 -1.17 20.30
C PHE A 44 15.08 -0.88 21.33
N TYR A 45 16.34 -0.71 20.90
CA TYR A 45 17.46 -0.43 21.81
C TYR A 45 17.44 0.99 22.36
N GLY A 46 16.79 1.93 21.70
CA GLY A 46 16.60 3.30 22.17
C GLY A 46 15.43 3.48 23.13
N SER A 47 14.76 2.40 23.57
CA SER A 47 13.67 2.46 24.56
C SER A 47 14.12 2.54 26.01
N GLU A 48 15.41 2.31 26.29
CA GLU A 48 15.99 2.40 27.61
C GLU A 48 16.15 3.86 28.06
N GLU A 49 16.21 4.09 29.37
CA GLU A 49 16.36 5.44 29.95
C GLU A 49 17.79 5.98 29.78
N GLU A 50 18.81 5.15 30.04
CA GLU A 50 20.20 5.53 29.88
C GLU A 50 20.75 4.99 28.55
N LEU A 51 21.18 5.91 27.68
CA LEU A 51 21.63 5.57 26.34
C LEU A 51 23.08 5.99 26.11
N VAL A 52 23.83 5.08 25.52
CA VAL A 52 25.17 5.31 24.98
C VAL A 52 25.08 5.17 23.47
N LEU A 53 25.13 6.29 22.75
CA LEU A 53 25.04 6.34 21.29
C LEU A 53 26.43 6.35 20.68
N THR A 54 26.75 5.35 19.87
CA THR A 54 27.98 5.35 19.07
C THR A 54 27.67 5.98 17.72
N VAL A 55 28.31 7.11 17.43
CA VAL A 55 28.00 7.97 16.28
C VAL A 55 29.25 8.24 15.47
N ARG A 56 29.16 8.14 14.13
CA ARG A 56 30.20 8.63 13.22
C ARG A 56 29.85 10.04 12.75
N ARG A 57 30.76 10.99 13.02
CA ARG A 57 30.66 12.40 12.56
C ARG A 57 31.88 12.73 11.74
N GLY A 58 31.73 12.79 10.43
CA GLY A 58 32.87 12.85 9.51
C GLY A 58 33.77 11.65 9.65
N ALA A 59 35.06 11.84 9.95
CA ALA A 59 36.03 10.77 10.18
C ALA A 59 36.07 10.26 11.64
N ALA A 60 35.44 10.97 12.57
CA ALA A 60 35.50 10.64 14.00
C ALA A 60 34.35 9.73 14.43
N VAL A 61 34.65 8.77 15.33
CA VAL A 61 33.64 7.98 16.04
C VAL A 61 33.51 8.53 17.46
N LEU A 62 32.31 8.94 17.82
CA LEU A 62 31.97 9.58 19.10
C LEU A 62 31.10 8.64 19.92
N SER A 63 31.25 8.73 21.24
CA SER A 63 30.32 8.12 22.21
C SER A 63 29.57 9.23 22.92
N LEU A 64 28.26 9.32 22.67
CA LEU A 64 27.38 10.30 23.28
C LEU A 64 26.54 9.60 24.36
N ARG A 65 26.49 10.20 25.56
CA ARG A 65 25.67 9.67 26.67
C ARG A 65 24.51 10.63 26.93
N ALA A 66 23.31 10.10 27.03
CA ALA A 66 22.12 10.90 27.30
C ALA A 66 21.07 10.06 28.02
N SER A 67 20.32 10.71 28.90
CA SER A 67 19.13 10.11 29.53
C SER A 67 17.89 10.53 28.77
N ARG A 68 16.98 9.56 28.53
CA ARG A 68 15.73 9.73 27.81
C ARG A 68 14.54 9.52 28.75
N GLY A 69 13.60 10.47 28.73
CA GLY A 69 12.38 10.36 29.51
C GLY A 69 11.44 9.24 29.02
N TYR A 70 10.62 8.72 29.91
CA TYR A 70 9.60 7.72 29.55
C TYR A 70 8.63 8.32 28.52
N CYS A 71 8.36 7.61 27.46
CA CYS A 71 7.55 8.06 26.31
C CYS A 71 8.06 9.32 25.58
N GLU A 72 9.28 9.77 25.83
CA GLU A 72 9.84 10.89 25.09
C GLU A 72 10.13 10.50 23.64
N ASP A 73 9.71 11.35 22.69
CA ASP A 73 9.99 11.10 21.29
C ASP A 73 11.51 11.20 21.01
N TRP A 74 11.98 10.35 20.11
CA TRP A 74 13.37 10.35 19.66
C TRP A 74 13.78 11.69 19.05
N GLY A 75 12.91 12.26 18.20
CA GLY A 75 13.08 13.57 17.58
C GLY A 75 14.18 13.65 16.53
N GLY A 76 14.75 12.52 16.10
CA GLY A 76 15.69 12.42 14.99
C GLY A 76 15.06 11.65 13.82
N GLY A 77 15.13 12.23 12.60
CA GLY A 77 14.74 11.56 11.36
C GLY A 77 15.94 10.95 10.66
N PHE A 78 15.74 9.77 10.05
CA PHE A 78 16.76 9.08 9.26
C PHE A 78 16.45 9.26 7.76
N ALA A 79 17.50 9.29 6.93
CA ALA A 79 17.37 9.39 5.48
C ALA A 79 16.65 8.17 4.89
N GLU A 80 16.94 6.98 5.43
CA GLU A 80 16.36 5.72 5.01
C GLU A 80 15.92 4.90 6.23
N PRO A 81 14.83 4.12 6.15
CA PRO A 81 14.40 3.27 7.26
C PRO A 81 15.31 2.06 7.49
N LEU A 82 16.00 1.57 6.46
CA LEU A 82 16.92 0.44 6.48
C LEU A 82 18.33 0.91 6.18
N PHE A 83 19.25 0.77 7.11
CA PHE A 83 20.61 1.33 7.03
C PHE A 83 21.61 0.43 6.28
N ASP A 84 21.27 -0.84 6.13
CA ASP A 84 22.03 -1.85 5.38
C ASP A 84 21.38 -2.20 4.04
N GLY A 85 20.38 -1.42 3.62
CA GLY A 85 19.63 -1.59 2.38
C GLY A 85 18.49 -2.60 2.48
N VAL A 86 17.72 -2.68 1.39
CA VAL A 86 16.56 -3.56 1.26
C VAL A 86 17.01 -4.96 0.82
N ARG A 87 16.48 -6.01 1.46
CA ARG A 87 16.69 -7.40 1.00
C ARG A 87 15.88 -7.66 -0.26
N SER A 88 16.59 -7.98 -1.33
CA SER A 88 15.96 -8.30 -2.60
C SER A 88 15.33 -9.68 -2.60
N CYS A 89 14.17 -9.79 -3.26
CA CYS A 89 13.49 -11.06 -3.48
C CYS A 89 14.28 -11.96 -4.45
N ALA A 90 14.57 -13.19 -4.03
CA ALA A 90 15.25 -14.20 -4.83
C ALA A 90 14.28 -15.07 -5.66
N ASN A 91 12.97 -14.94 -5.46
CA ASN A 91 11.97 -15.74 -6.16
C ASN A 91 11.78 -15.29 -7.62
N HIS A 92 11.35 -16.22 -8.48
CA HIS A 92 11.09 -15.98 -9.90
C HIS A 92 9.60 -16.30 -10.21
N CYS A 93 8.70 -15.69 -9.44
CA CYS A 93 7.25 -15.94 -9.55
C CYS A 93 6.76 -15.61 -10.97
N PRO A 94 6.03 -16.53 -11.65
CA PRO A 94 5.47 -16.25 -12.96
C PRO A 94 4.39 -15.14 -12.94
N PHE A 95 3.89 -14.76 -11.77
CA PHE A 95 2.93 -13.69 -11.56
C PHE A 95 3.56 -12.41 -10.97
N CYS A 96 4.88 -12.30 -10.94
CA CYS A 96 5.56 -11.14 -10.35
C CYS A 96 5.22 -9.85 -11.12
N PHE A 97 4.53 -8.92 -10.48
CA PHE A 97 4.11 -7.66 -11.11
C PHE A 97 5.31 -6.84 -11.61
N VAL A 98 6.40 -6.80 -10.83
CA VAL A 98 7.64 -6.07 -11.23
C VAL A 98 8.24 -6.63 -12.52
N ALA A 99 8.12 -7.95 -12.77
CA ALA A 99 8.59 -8.55 -14.01
C ALA A 99 7.74 -8.14 -15.23
N GLY A 100 6.55 -7.64 -15.02
CA GLY A 100 5.65 -7.11 -16.05
C GLY A 100 5.76 -5.60 -16.27
N LEU A 101 6.72 -4.91 -15.66
CA LEU A 101 6.92 -3.48 -15.86
C LEU A 101 7.80 -3.22 -17.09
N PRO A 102 7.42 -2.28 -17.98
CA PRO A 102 8.28 -1.82 -19.07
C PRO A 102 9.46 -1.01 -18.51
N ALA A 103 10.53 -0.88 -19.29
CA ALA A 103 11.64 0.01 -18.94
C ALA A 103 11.22 1.48 -18.98
N GLY A 104 11.92 2.35 -18.23
CA GLY A 104 11.76 3.81 -18.30
C GLY A 104 10.76 4.39 -17.31
N LEU A 105 10.32 3.61 -16.33
CA LEU A 105 9.59 4.13 -15.17
C LEU A 105 10.57 4.50 -14.05
N ARG A 106 10.11 5.20 -13.01
CA ARG A 106 10.96 5.60 -11.88
C ARG A 106 11.64 4.39 -11.22
N PRO A 107 12.92 4.52 -10.82
CA PRO A 107 13.73 3.39 -10.35
C PRO A 107 13.14 2.64 -9.15
N SER A 108 12.43 3.33 -8.26
CA SER A 108 11.82 2.73 -7.07
C SER A 108 10.79 1.63 -7.40
N LEU A 109 10.19 1.64 -8.59
CA LEU A 109 9.20 0.65 -9.02
C LEU A 109 9.83 -0.72 -9.37
N TYR A 110 11.13 -0.76 -9.64
CA TYR A 110 11.83 -2.00 -9.98
C TYR A 110 12.46 -2.70 -8.78
N VAL A 111 12.28 -2.14 -7.57
CA VAL A 111 12.74 -2.76 -6.34
C VAL A 111 11.86 -3.99 -6.06
N ARG A 112 12.49 -5.16 -6.00
CA ARG A 112 11.84 -6.43 -5.64
C ARG A 112 12.18 -6.73 -4.20
N ASP A 113 11.43 -6.14 -3.28
CA ASP A 113 11.64 -6.37 -1.85
C ASP A 113 11.07 -7.73 -1.39
N ASP A 114 11.78 -8.35 -0.45
CA ASP A 114 11.31 -9.49 0.33
C ASP A 114 11.88 -9.38 1.75
N ASP A 115 11.74 -8.19 2.33
CA ASP A 115 12.34 -7.79 3.60
C ASP A 115 11.28 -7.76 4.72
N TYR A 116 11.40 -8.67 5.69
CA TYR A 116 10.44 -8.76 6.79
C TYR A 116 10.38 -7.48 7.65
N ARG A 117 11.43 -6.64 7.62
CA ARG A 117 11.43 -5.34 8.31
C ARG A 117 10.47 -4.36 7.64
N LEU A 118 10.43 -4.33 6.30
CA LEU A 118 9.46 -3.55 5.54
C LEU A 118 8.04 -4.11 5.71
N SER A 119 7.90 -5.43 5.85
CA SER A 119 6.61 -6.02 6.21
C SER A 119 6.07 -5.44 7.52
N PHE A 120 6.90 -5.35 8.55
CA PHE A 120 6.52 -4.76 9.84
C PHE A 120 6.32 -3.24 9.78
N LEU A 121 7.21 -2.51 9.08
CA LEU A 121 7.21 -1.04 9.05
C LEU A 121 6.12 -0.44 8.18
N SER A 122 5.86 -1.04 7.01
CA SER A 122 5.00 -0.47 5.96
C SER A 122 3.93 -1.42 5.43
N GLY A 123 3.88 -2.68 5.90
CA GLY A 123 2.89 -3.65 5.44
C GLY A 123 3.23 -4.31 4.10
N SER A 124 4.49 -4.24 3.64
CA SER A 124 4.95 -4.97 2.45
C SER A 124 4.78 -6.48 2.63
N PHE A 125 4.29 -7.14 1.57
CA PHE A 125 4.06 -8.58 1.61
C PHE A 125 5.34 -9.35 1.27
N VAL A 126 5.80 -10.17 2.22
CA VAL A 126 7.03 -10.98 2.09
C VAL A 126 6.72 -12.47 1.93
N THR A 127 7.62 -13.18 1.27
CA THR A 127 7.45 -14.62 1.02
C THR A 127 8.00 -15.50 2.14
N LEU A 128 8.82 -14.95 3.03
CA LEU A 128 9.57 -15.66 4.07
C LEU A 128 10.58 -16.69 3.53
N THR A 129 10.93 -16.64 2.24
CA THR A 129 11.84 -17.63 1.64
C THR A 129 13.31 -17.35 1.90
N ASN A 130 13.64 -16.15 2.36
CA ASN A 130 15.00 -15.66 2.57
C ASN A 130 15.35 -15.40 4.05
N LEU A 131 14.55 -15.93 4.99
CA LEU A 131 14.81 -15.78 6.42
C LEU A 131 15.95 -16.74 6.86
N GLU A 132 16.93 -16.17 7.56
CA GLU A 132 18.01 -16.89 8.21
C GLU A 132 17.72 -17.09 9.71
N GLU A 133 18.48 -17.93 10.39
CA GLU A 133 18.28 -18.16 11.82
C GLU A 133 18.54 -16.92 12.69
N SER A 134 19.39 -16.02 12.24
CA SER A 134 19.61 -14.69 12.82
C SER A 134 18.35 -13.82 12.79
N ASP A 135 17.52 -13.94 11.72
CA ASP A 135 16.27 -13.21 11.58
C ASP A 135 15.20 -13.76 12.52
N TRP A 136 15.13 -15.08 12.65
CA TRP A 136 14.22 -15.73 13.59
C TRP A 136 14.53 -15.35 15.05
N LYS A 137 15.81 -15.25 15.41
CA LYS A 137 16.23 -14.75 16.75
C LYS A 137 15.76 -13.31 16.95
N ARG A 138 15.95 -12.46 15.95
CA ARG A 138 15.52 -11.06 16.02
C ARG A 138 14.00 -10.92 16.08
N LEU A 139 13.25 -11.70 15.30
CA LEU A 139 11.79 -11.74 15.35
C LEU A 139 11.30 -12.13 16.75
N ALA A 140 11.96 -13.10 17.40
CA ALA A 140 11.64 -13.51 18.77
C ALA A 140 11.96 -12.41 19.80
N GLU A 141 13.12 -11.75 19.68
CA GLU A 141 13.58 -10.70 20.58
C GLU A 141 12.72 -9.44 20.49
N GLN A 142 12.53 -8.93 19.27
CA GLN A 142 11.86 -7.64 19.03
C GLN A 142 10.35 -7.77 18.82
N ARG A 143 9.81 -9.00 18.68
CA ARG A 143 8.39 -9.29 18.47
C ARG A 143 7.75 -8.45 17.39
N LEU A 144 8.34 -8.47 16.18
CA LEU A 144 7.88 -7.69 15.03
C LEU A 144 6.52 -8.20 14.54
N SER A 145 5.46 -7.62 15.04
CA SER A 145 4.08 -8.00 14.76
C SER A 145 3.22 -6.76 14.45
N PRO A 146 2.31 -6.82 13.46
CA PRO A 146 2.08 -7.95 12.57
C PRO A 146 3.09 -8.08 11.43
N LEU A 147 3.14 -9.26 10.78
CA LEU A 147 3.80 -9.45 9.49
C LEU A 147 2.77 -9.71 8.39
N TYR A 148 3.06 -9.22 7.19
CA TYR A 148 2.27 -9.40 5.99
C TYR A 148 2.95 -10.42 5.08
N VAL A 149 2.28 -11.56 4.81
CA VAL A 149 2.92 -12.73 4.20
C VAL A 149 2.23 -13.15 2.91
N SER A 150 2.99 -13.20 1.82
CA SER A 150 2.59 -13.75 0.52
C SER A 150 2.65 -15.28 0.55
N VAL A 151 1.51 -15.91 0.78
CA VAL A 151 1.39 -17.37 0.93
C VAL A 151 1.28 -18.08 -0.40
N GLN A 152 0.41 -17.64 -1.27
CA GLN A 152 0.06 -18.15 -2.60
C GLN A 152 -0.59 -19.54 -2.59
N ALA A 153 0.00 -20.50 -1.92
CA ALA A 153 -0.53 -21.84 -1.68
C ALA A 153 0.14 -22.45 -0.43
N THR A 154 -0.55 -23.36 0.24
CA THR A 154 0.00 -24.13 1.38
C THR A 154 0.51 -25.51 0.96
N GLU A 155 0.09 -26.02 -0.19
CA GLU A 155 0.62 -27.25 -0.77
C GLU A 155 2.06 -26.97 -1.26
N PRO A 156 3.09 -27.72 -0.77
CA PRO A 156 4.50 -27.37 -0.98
C PRO A 156 4.94 -27.33 -2.45
N ASP A 157 4.53 -28.30 -3.27
CA ASP A 157 4.93 -28.35 -4.68
C ASP A 157 4.24 -27.27 -5.51
N LEU A 158 2.99 -26.97 -5.22
CA LEU A 158 2.26 -25.87 -5.86
C LEU A 158 2.91 -24.54 -5.49
N ARG A 159 3.20 -24.34 -4.19
CA ARG A 159 3.88 -23.11 -3.73
C ARG A 159 5.25 -22.95 -4.39
N ARG A 160 6.05 -24.01 -4.44
CA ARG A 160 7.35 -24.02 -5.12
C ARG A 160 7.21 -23.60 -6.59
N ARG A 161 6.24 -24.16 -7.33
CA ARG A 161 6.00 -23.77 -8.75
C ARG A 161 5.58 -22.29 -8.88
N LEU A 162 4.73 -21.81 -7.99
CA LEU A 162 4.29 -20.41 -7.97
C LEU A 162 5.42 -19.44 -7.61
N LEU A 163 6.43 -19.87 -6.86
CA LEU A 163 7.57 -19.04 -6.49
C LEU A 163 8.79 -19.18 -7.45
N GLY A 164 8.63 -19.90 -8.56
CA GLY A 164 9.64 -19.98 -9.61
C GLY A 164 10.45 -21.28 -9.63
N GLY A 165 10.05 -22.28 -8.86
CA GLY A 165 10.58 -23.65 -8.95
C GLY A 165 11.76 -23.97 -8.03
N ALA A 166 12.43 -23.00 -7.44
CA ALA A 166 13.48 -23.24 -6.44
C ALA A 166 12.89 -23.87 -5.16
N PRO A 167 13.64 -24.68 -4.40
CA PRO A 167 13.20 -25.16 -3.08
C PRO A 167 12.87 -24.01 -2.15
N VAL A 168 11.73 -24.08 -1.47
CA VAL A 168 11.25 -23.08 -0.51
C VAL A 168 10.85 -23.75 0.79
N PRO A 169 10.99 -23.07 1.94
CA PRO A 169 10.51 -23.60 3.23
C PRO A 169 9.00 -23.84 3.23
N ASP A 170 8.54 -24.82 4.03
CA ASP A 170 7.11 -25.03 4.24
C ASP A 170 6.50 -23.81 4.95
N ILE A 171 5.58 -23.14 4.30
CA ILE A 171 4.96 -21.92 4.78
C ILE A 171 4.10 -22.15 6.04
N ARG A 172 3.49 -23.33 6.17
CA ARG A 172 2.69 -23.68 7.35
C ARG A 172 3.56 -23.76 8.59
N GLU A 173 4.75 -24.35 8.43
CA GLU A 173 5.75 -24.46 9.49
C GLU A 173 6.26 -23.08 9.90
N GLN A 174 6.57 -22.22 8.93
CA GLN A 174 7.01 -20.84 9.19
C GLN A 174 5.93 -20.02 9.90
N ILE A 175 4.67 -20.10 9.47
CA ILE A 175 3.56 -19.39 10.11
C ILE A 175 3.31 -19.96 11.53
N ARG A 176 3.43 -21.25 11.73
CA ARG A 176 3.32 -21.87 13.06
C ARG A 176 4.41 -21.33 13.99
N ARG A 177 5.66 -21.28 13.52
CA ARG A 177 6.81 -20.71 14.26
C ARG A 177 6.57 -19.23 14.60
N LEU A 178 6.06 -18.43 13.68
CA LEU A 178 5.67 -17.04 13.96
C LEU A 178 4.61 -16.96 15.06
N GLY A 179 3.61 -17.82 15.01
CA GLY A 179 2.56 -17.89 16.03
C GLY A 179 3.08 -18.26 17.42
N GLU A 180 4.05 -19.18 17.53
CA GLU A 180 4.73 -19.57 18.76
C GLU A 180 5.52 -18.39 19.36
N LEU A 181 6.04 -17.51 18.51
CA LEU A 181 6.69 -16.25 18.92
C LEU A 181 5.69 -15.13 19.27
N GLY A 182 4.38 -15.38 19.15
CA GLY A 182 3.32 -14.38 19.40
C GLY A 182 3.19 -13.35 18.26
N ILE A 183 3.69 -13.65 17.07
CA ILE A 183 3.64 -12.76 15.91
C ILE A 183 2.37 -13.06 15.10
N THR A 184 1.59 -12.02 14.88
CA THR A 184 0.38 -12.06 14.05
C THR A 184 0.74 -11.97 12.57
N VAL A 185 0.04 -12.75 11.73
CA VAL A 185 0.21 -12.78 10.29
C VAL A 185 -1.05 -12.31 9.58
N HIS A 186 -0.88 -11.39 8.63
CA HIS A 186 -1.86 -11.06 7.59
C HIS A 186 -1.41 -11.73 6.28
N ALA A 187 -2.15 -12.75 5.85
CA ALA A 187 -1.81 -13.53 4.66
C ALA A 187 -2.40 -12.91 3.38
N GLN A 188 -1.69 -13.09 2.27
CA GLN A 188 -2.16 -12.76 0.93
C GLN A 188 -2.06 -13.99 0.03
N VAL A 189 -3.07 -14.19 -0.80
CA VAL A 189 -3.08 -15.17 -1.90
C VAL A 189 -3.37 -14.44 -3.20
N VAL A 190 -2.39 -14.41 -4.11
CA VAL A 190 -2.59 -13.94 -5.48
C VAL A 190 -3.17 -15.09 -6.29
N ILE A 191 -4.40 -14.94 -6.78
CA ILE A 191 -5.12 -15.97 -7.52
C ILE A 191 -4.60 -16.02 -8.95
N CYS A 192 -3.94 -17.11 -9.30
CA CYS A 192 -3.44 -17.42 -10.63
C CYS A 192 -4.29 -18.53 -11.24
N PRO A 193 -5.24 -18.21 -12.15
CA PRO A 193 -6.19 -19.20 -12.70
C PRO A 193 -5.50 -20.40 -13.34
N GLY A 194 -5.92 -21.61 -12.94
CA GLY A 194 -5.35 -22.88 -13.35
C GLY A 194 -4.10 -23.31 -12.56
N PHE A 195 -3.71 -22.55 -11.53
CA PHE A 195 -2.67 -22.94 -10.59
C PHE A 195 -3.24 -23.11 -9.18
N ASN A 196 -3.64 -22.02 -8.54
CA ASN A 196 -4.08 -22.01 -7.14
C ASN A 196 -5.53 -21.54 -6.96
N ASP A 197 -6.37 -21.75 -7.96
CA ASP A 197 -7.83 -21.55 -7.92
C ASP A 197 -8.56 -22.83 -7.46
N GLY A 198 -9.88 -22.77 -7.39
CA GLY A 198 -10.74 -23.92 -7.07
C GLY A 198 -10.35 -24.65 -5.79
N ALA A 199 -10.15 -25.96 -5.88
CA ALA A 199 -9.84 -26.83 -4.73
C ALA A 199 -8.51 -26.46 -4.04
N ALA A 200 -7.51 -26.00 -4.80
CA ALA A 200 -6.22 -25.58 -4.24
C ALA A 200 -6.36 -24.31 -3.39
N LEU A 201 -7.22 -23.36 -3.82
CA LEU A 201 -7.53 -22.17 -3.04
C LEU A 201 -8.31 -22.52 -1.75
N GLU A 202 -9.31 -23.39 -1.86
CA GLU A 202 -10.09 -23.89 -0.72
C GLU A 202 -9.17 -24.55 0.32
N GLN A 203 -8.24 -25.42 -0.13
CA GLN A 203 -7.28 -26.09 0.73
C GLN A 203 -6.36 -25.05 1.42
N THR A 204 -5.85 -24.09 0.67
CA THR A 204 -4.99 -23.02 1.23
C THR A 204 -5.71 -22.23 2.33
N VAL A 205 -6.96 -21.84 2.10
CA VAL A 205 -7.76 -21.11 3.10
C VAL A 205 -8.03 -21.99 4.33
N SER A 206 -8.32 -23.30 4.12
CA SER A 206 -8.53 -24.28 5.20
C SER A 206 -7.29 -24.44 6.08
N ASP A 207 -6.11 -24.60 5.47
CA ASP A 207 -4.84 -24.73 6.20
C ASP A 207 -4.51 -23.47 6.99
N LEU A 208 -4.72 -22.28 6.39
CA LEU A 208 -4.54 -21.00 7.07
C LEU A 208 -5.55 -20.81 8.21
N TRP A 209 -6.78 -21.32 8.06
CA TRP A 209 -7.76 -21.33 9.15
C TRP A 209 -7.33 -22.25 10.30
N ALA A 210 -6.73 -23.39 10.01
CA ALA A 210 -6.15 -24.26 11.05
C ALA A 210 -5.05 -23.53 11.86
N LEU A 211 -4.34 -22.61 11.23
CA LEU A 211 -3.31 -21.74 11.83
C LEU A 211 -3.86 -20.39 12.34
N ARG A 212 -5.17 -20.27 12.59
CA ARG A 212 -5.85 -19.01 12.95
C ARG A 212 -5.40 -18.37 14.27
N SER A 213 -4.64 -19.06 15.09
CA SER A 213 -3.98 -18.47 16.26
C SER A 213 -2.90 -17.45 15.86
N ALA A 214 -2.19 -17.71 14.76
CA ALA A 214 -1.20 -16.83 14.18
C ALA A 214 -1.79 -15.98 13.03
N VAL A 215 -2.56 -16.59 12.12
CA VAL A 215 -3.14 -15.92 10.95
C VAL A 215 -4.38 -15.14 11.34
N ARG A 216 -4.32 -13.82 11.19
CA ARG A 216 -5.43 -12.92 11.54
C ARG A 216 -6.41 -12.73 10.39
N SER A 217 -5.92 -12.64 9.17
CA SER A 217 -6.72 -12.42 7.97
C SER A 217 -6.04 -12.98 6.72
N VAL A 218 -6.83 -13.30 5.71
CA VAL A 218 -6.37 -13.76 4.39
C VAL A 218 -6.99 -12.87 3.31
N ALA A 219 -6.16 -12.10 2.59
CA ALA A 219 -6.61 -11.40 1.41
C ALA A 219 -6.55 -12.31 0.18
N LEU A 220 -7.57 -12.23 -0.67
CA LEU A 220 -7.62 -12.86 -1.97
C LEU A 220 -7.58 -11.76 -3.02
N VAL A 221 -6.54 -11.74 -3.85
CA VAL A 221 -6.35 -10.73 -4.88
C VAL A 221 -6.19 -11.39 -6.25
N PRO A 222 -6.73 -10.83 -7.34
CA PRO A 222 -6.51 -11.37 -8.67
C PRO A 222 -5.07 -11.12 -9.10
N VAL A 223 -4.52 -11.99 -9.95
CA VAL A 223 -3.23 -11.75 -10.58
C VAL A 223 -3.28 -10.48 -11.44
N GLY A 224 -2.36 -9.56 -11.20
CA GLY A 224 -2.17 -8.34 -11.99
C GLY A 224 -1.26 -8.63 -13.19
N LEU A 225 -1.81 -8.53 -14.40
CA LEU A 225 -1.06 -8.81 -15.62
C LEU A 225 -1.06 -7.58 -16.52
N THR A 226 0.12 -7.07 -16.84
CA THR A 226 0.32 -6.02 -17.85
C THR A 226 0.53 -6.65 -19.23
N ARG A 227 0.42 -5.83 -20.30
CA ARG A 227 0.76 -6.27 -21.67
C ARG A 227 2.25 -6.64 -21.84
N HIS A 228 3.11 -6.17 -20.93
CA HIS A 228 4.55 -6.42 -20.94
C HIS A 228 4.94 -7.67 -20.14
N HIS A 229 3.97 -8.33 -19.50
CA HIS A 229 4.26 -9.45 -18.63
C HIS A 229 4.83 -10.63 -19.41
N PRO A 230 6.01 -11.18 -19.04
CA PRO A 230 6.68 -12.23 -19.81
C PRO A 230 5.94 -13.57 -19.77
N ALA A 231 5.26 -13.88 -18.66
CA ALA A 231 4.55 -15.14 -18.52
C ALA A 231 3.13 -15.05 -19.10
N ARG A 232 2.72 -16.12 -19.78
CA ARG A 232 1.36 -16.25 -20.35
C ARG A 232 0.40 -16.83 -19.30
N LEU A 233 0.10 -16.05 -18.27
CA LEU A 233 -0.91 -16.40 -17.28
C LEU A 233 -2.31 -16.01 -17.75
N ARG A 234 -3.30 -16.74 -17.25
CA ARG A 234 -4.71 -16.39 -17.47
C ARG A 234 -5.15 -15.36 -16.43
N ARG A 235 -6.02 -14.46 -16.81
CA ARG A 235 -6.66 -13.50 -15.91
C ARG A 235 -7.82 -14.15 -15.17
N VAL A 236 -8.15 -13.58 -14.02
CA VAL A 236 -9.37 -13.95 -13.30
C VAL A 236 -10.58 -13.52 -14.13
N THR A 237 -11.42 -14.49 -14.49
CA THR A 237 -12.66 -14.24 -15.23
C THR A 237 -13.80 -13.85 -14.29
N PRO A 238 -14.89 -13.23 -14.81
CA PRO A 238 -16.09 -12.95 -14.00
C PRO A 238 -16.66 -14.20 -13.30
N GLY A 239 -16.66 -15.34 -13.99
CA GLY A 239 -17.13 -16.62 -13.42
C GLY A 239 -16.26 -17.09 -12.25
N LEU A 240 -14.91 -17.07 -12.43
CA LEU A 240 -13.99 -17.44 -11.35
C LEU A 240 -14.08 -16.44 -10.18
N ALA A 241 -14.22 -15.14 -10.46
CA ALA A 241 -14.42 -14.13 -9.41
C ALA A 241 -15.69 -14.43 -8.59
N TRP A 242 -16.77 -14.82 -9.24
CA TRP A 242 -18.01 -15.26 -8.57
C TRP A 242 -17.82 -16.49 -7.69
N GLU A 243 -17.09 -17.51 -8.16
CA GLU A 243 -16.74 -18.71 -7.38
C GLU A 243 -15.91 -18.37 -6.15
N VAL A 244 -14.90 -17.50 -6.31
CA VAL A 244 -14.06 -16.99 -5.21
C VAL A 244 -14.91 -16.28 -4.15
N LEU A 245 -15.83 -15.40 -4.57
CA LEU A 245 -16.73 -14.70 -3.63
C LEU A 245 -17.65 -15.68 -2.90
N THR A 246 -18.16 -16.69 -3.61
CA THR A 246 -19.04 -17.71 -3.02
C THR A 246 -18.29 -18.52 -1.96
N MET A 247 -17.06 -18.94 -2.24
CA MET A 247 -16.16 -19.59 -1.29
C MET A 247 -15.86 -18.68 -0.09
N ALA A 248 -15.46 -17.42 -0.34
CA ALA A 248 -15.15 -16.46 0.71
C ALA A 248 -16.35 -16.20 1.63
N ASP A 249 -17.58 -16.13 1.09
CA ASP A 249 -18.79 -15.96 1.88
C ASP A 249 -19.06 -17.16 2.81
N ARG A 250 -18.74 -18.40 2.39
CA ARG A 250 -18.83 -19.59 3.25
C ARG A 250 -17.83 -19.51 4.40
N TRP A 251 -16.57 -19.19 4.09
CA TRP A 251 -15.51 -19.03 5.09
C TRP A 251 -15.77 -17.90 6.06
N ARG A 252 -16.28 -16.76 5.60
CA ARG A 252 -16.67 -15.63 6.45
C ARG A 252 -17.75 -16.01 7.46
N ARG A 253 -18.77 -16.76 7.04
CA ARG A 253 -19.82 -17.27 7.95
C ARG A 253 -19.26 -18.22 8.97
N LEU A 254 -18.42 -19.17 8.55
CA LEU A 254 -17.76 -20.13 9.44
C LEU A 254 -16.90 -19.40 10.48
N ALA A 255 -15.99 -18.55 10.02
CA ALA A 255 -15.05 -17.84 10.86
C ALA A 255 -15.75 -16.89 11.86
N TYR A 256 -16.82 -16.22 11.43
CA TYR A 256 -17.60 -15.38 12.33
C TYR A 256 -18.32 -16.17 13.42
N ARG A 257 -18.84 -17.33 13.07
CA ARG A 257 -19.48 -18.23 14.04
C ARG A 257 -18.49 -18.75 15.08
N GLU A 258 -17.30 -19.16 14.65
CA GLU A 258 -16.29 -19.81 15.51
C GLU A 258 -15.37 -18.82 16.24
N ALA A 259 -15.02 -17.69 15.61
CA ALA A 259 -14.00 -16.78 16.13
C ALA A 259 -14.44 -15.30 16.15
N ARG A 260 -15.69 -14.98 15.84
CA ARG A 260 -16.26 -13.61 15.79
C ARG A 260 -15.47 -12.64 14.91
N ARG A 261 -14.82 -13.15 13.84
CA ARG A 261 -14.13 -12.38 12.81
C ARG A 261 -14.36 -12.99 11.43
N ARG A 262 -14.18 -12.21 10.35
CA ARG A 262 -14.51 -12.65 8.99
C ARG A 262 -13.43 -13.50 8.32
N PHE A 263 -12.18 -13.31 8.66
CA PHE A 263 -11.00 -14.08 8.24
C PHE A 263 -10.61 -13.92 6.76
N VAL A 264 -11.52 -14.14 5.79
CA VAL A 264 -11.24 -14.13 4.34
C VAL A 264 -11.78 -12.84 3.71
N TYR A 265 -10.90 -12.13 3.00
CA TYR A 265 -11.19 -10.81 2.44
C TYR A 265 -10.80 -10.74 0.95
N PRO A 266 -11.73 -11.01 0.03
CA PRO A 266 -11.52 -10.71 -1.39
C PRO A 266 -11.32 -9.21 -1.60
N SER A 267 -10.39 -8.85 -2.53
CA SER A 267 -10.18 -7.46 -2.94
C SER A 267 -11.41 -6.88 -3.64
N ASP A 268 -11.50 -5.57 -3.66
CA ASP A 268 -12.60 -4.86 -4.33
C ASP A 268 -12.66 -5.22 -5.82
N GLU A 269 -11.50 -5.44 -6.47
CA GLU A 269 -11.43 -5.85 -7.88
C GLU A 269 -12.15 -7.19 -8.13
N ILE A 270 -12.09 -8.16 -7.21
CA ILE A 270 -12.84 -9.41 -7.36
C ILE A 270 -14.34 -9.16 -7.33
N TYR A 271 -14.83 -8.23 -6.50
CA TYR A 271 -16.25 -7.84 -6.50
C TYR A 271 -16.65 -7.17 -7.82
N LEU A 272 -15.80 -6.26 -8.32
CA LEU A 272 -16.05 -5.56 -9.58
C LEU A 272 -16.06 -6.54 -10.77
N LEU A 273 -15.11 -7.47 -10.85
CA LEU A 273 -15.04 -8.53 -11.86
C LEU A 273 -16.29 -9.41 -11.82
N ALA A 274 -16.79 -9.76 -10.66
CA ALA A 274 -17.97 -10.58 -10.49
C ALA A 274 -19.30 -9.81 -10.72
N GLY A 275 -19.26 -8.49 -10.93
CA GLY A 275 -20.46 -7.65 -11.01
C GLY A 275 -21.26 -7.61 -9.69
N ARG A 276 -20.60 -7.86 -8.54
CA ARG A 276 -21.22 -7.84 -7.21
C ARG A 276 -20.89 -6.57 -6.45
N GLN A 277 -21.87 -6.06 -5.71
CA GLN A 277 -21.64 -4.95 -4.79
C GLN A 277 -20.69 -5.37 -3.65
N VAL A 278 -19.80 -4.45 -3.27
CA VAL A 278 -18.96 -4.64 -2.07
C VAL A 278 -19.81 -4.65 -0.81
N PRO A 279 -19.48 -5.49 0.19
CA PRO A 279 -20.26 -5.62 1.41
C PRO A 279 -20.21 -4.36 2.28
N GLY A 280 -21.07 -4.30 3.29
CA GLY A 280 -21.07 -3.21 4.28
C GLY A 280 -19.82 -3.24 5.17
N THR A 281 -19.50 -2.09 5.76
CA THR A 281 -18.30 -1.81 6.60
C THR A 281 -18.04 -2.86 7.67
N ALA A 282 -19.10 -3.36 8.35
CA ALA A 282 -18.99 -4.40 9.38
C ALA A 282 -18.38 -5.72 8.90
N THR A 283 -18.32 -5.95 7.57
CA THR A 283 -17.74 -7.17 6.99
C THR A 283 -16.20 -7.11 6.93
N TYR A 284 -15.61 -5.94 7.11
CA TYR A 284 -14.17 -5.74 6.93
C TYR A 284 -13.35 -5.76 8.24
N ASP A 285 -14.00 -5.92 9.40
CA ASP A 285 -13.34 -6.05 10.72
C ASP A 285 -12.23 -4.98 10.95
N GLY A 286 -12.49 -3.72 10.58
CA GLY A 286 -11.52 -2.62 10.69
C GLY A 286 -10.55 -2.48 9.52
N PHE A 287 -10.79 -3.16 8.41
CA PHE A 287 -9.99 -3.08 7.17
C PHE A 287 -8.52 -3.53 7.29
N PRO A 288 -8.24 -4.71 7.85
CA PRO A 288 -6.85 -5.17 8.08
C PRO A 288 -6.06 -5.43 6.78
N GLN A 289 -6.73 -5.47 5.63
CA GLN A 289 -6.16 -5.78 4.32
C GLN A 289 -6.30 -4.63 3.31
N ILE A 290 -6.39 -3.39 3.82
CA ILE A 290 -6.63 -2.20 2.95
C ILE A 290 -5.55 -2.02 1.88
N ALA A 291 -4.29 -2.34 2.19
CA ALA A 291 -3.16 -2.29 1.26
C ALA A 291 -3.30 -3.27 0.08
N ASN A 292 -4.11 -4.32 0.22
CA ASN A 292 -4.46 -5.28 -0.83
C ASN A 292 -5.68 -4.85 -1.67
N GLY A 293 -6.11 -3.60 -1.59
CA GLY A 293 -7.31 -3.14 -2.26
C GLY A 293 -8.60 -3.76 -1.69
N VAL A 294 -8.61 -4.10 -0.40
CA VAL A 294 -9.76 -4.68 0.28
C VAL A 294 -10.51 -3.60 1.04
N GLY A 295 -11.67 -3.20 0.53
CA GLY A 295 -12.56 -2.26 1.17
C GLY A 295 -12.28 -0.77 0.89
N LEU A 296 -11.41 -0.44 -0.06
CA LEU A 296 -11.20 0.93 -0.54
C LEU A 296 -12.49 1.51 -1.13
N LEU A 297 -13.16 0.73 -2.00
CA LEU A 297 -14.44 1.11 -2.57
C LEU A 297 -15.51 1.29 -1.49
N ARG A 298 -15.53 0.42 -0.47
CA ARG A 298 -16.48 0.58 0.65
C ARG A 298 -16.22 1.89 1.41
N ARG A 299 -14.97 2.21 1.71
CA ARG A 299 -14.62 3.47 2.37
C ARG A 299 -15.01 4.70 1.53
N PHE A 300 -14.78 4.64 0.22
CA PHE A 300 -15.22 5.68 -0.72
C PHE A 300 -16.75 5.90 -0.67
N LEU A 301 -17.52 4.81 -0.73
CA LEU A 301 -18.98 4.87 -0.69
C LEU A 301 -19.51 5.36 0.68
N ASP A 302 -18.88 4.99 1.77
CA ASP A 302 -19.25 5.43 3.11
C ASP A 302 -18.92 6.91 3.32
N ASP A 303 -17.77 7.36 2.83
CA ASP A 303 -17.40 8.77 2.86
C ASP A 303 -18.38 9.60 2.03
N TRP A 304 -18.68 9.18 0.82
CA TRP A 304 -19.70 9.82 -0.01
C TRP A 304 -21.05 9.89 0.70
N SER A 305 -21.49 8.81 1.30
CA SER A 305 -22.79 8.77 1.98
C SER A 305 -22.88 9.74 3.18
N ARG A 306 -21.77 9.94 3.90
CA ARG A 306 -21.66 10.92 4.99
C ARG A 306 -21.65 12.35 4.45
N LEU A 307 -20.78 12.60 3.48
CA LEU A 307 -20.60 13.90 2.84
C LEU A 307 -21.91 14.39 2.20
N ARG A 308 -22.57 13.54 1.41
CA ARG A 308 -23.83 13.84 0.76
C ARG A 308 -24.89 14.34 1.76
N ARG A 309 -25.06 13.63 2.89
CA ARG A 309 -26.01 14.06 3.95
C ARG A 309 -25.65 15.44 4.51
N HIS A 310 -24.36 15.70 4.70
CA HIS A 310 -23.87 16.97 5.19
C HIS A 310 -24.13 18.11 4.20
N LEU A 311 -23.83 17.89 2.92
CA LEU A 311 -24.05 18.86 1.84
C LEU A 311 -25.55 19.21 1.68
N MET A 312 -26.44 18.21 1.78
CA MET A 312 -27.89 18.41 1.67
C MET A 312 -28.49 19.16 2.87
N GLN A 313 -27.85 19.12 4.04
CA GLN A 313 -28.33 19.83 5.25
C GLN A 313 -27.84 21.28 5.33
N ARG A 314 -26.79 21.65 4.62
CA ARG A 314 -26.21 23.00 4.60
C ARG A 314 -26.54 23.69 3.29
N SER A 315 -27.58 24.52 3.28
CA SER A 315 -27.85 25.45 2.18
C SER A 315 -26.72 26.50 2.14
N GLY A 316 -26.00 26.60 1.00
CA GLY A 316 -25.04 27.69 0.75
C GLY A 316 -23.56 27.37 0.99
N GLN A 317 -23.11 26.14 0.70
CA GLN A 317 -21.67 25.93 0.57
C GLN A 317 -21.15 26.71 -0.66
N HIS A 318 -20.25 27.65 -0.41
CA HIS A 318 -19.55 28.36 -1.48
C HIS A 318 -18.46 27.46 -2.04
N VAL A 319 -18.72 26.88 -3.20
CA VAL A 319 -17.65 26.35 -4.06
C VAL A 319 -17.20 27.45 -5.00
N THR A 320 -15.89 27.62 -5.18
CA THR A 320 -15.32 28.70 -5.99
C THR A 320 -15.28 28.35 -7.47
N ALA A 321 -15.32 27.06 -7.83
CA ALA A 321 -15.28 26.60 -9.22
C ALA A 321 -16.69 26.38 -9.78
N GLY A 322 -16.97 26.93 -10.97
CA GLY A 322 -18.20 26.73 -11.71
C GLY A 322 -18.24 25.43 -12.50
N SER A 323 -17.09 24.85 -12.80
CA SER A 323 -16.99 23.59 -13.56
C SER A 323 -15.81 22.73 -13.07
N VAL A 324 -16.03 21.41 -13.00
CA VAL A 324 -15.10 20.43 -12.43
C VAL A 324 -15.02 19.19 -13.30
N THR A 325 -13.80 18.68 -13.52
CA THR A 325 -13.59 17.37 -14.13
C THR A 325 -13.05 16.39 -13.09
N LEU A 326 -13.75 15.27 -12.86
CA LEU A 326 -13.30 14.17 -12.03
C LEU A 326 -12.70 13.07 -12.89
N VAL A 327 -11.46 12.68 -12.61
CA VAL A 327 -10.75 11.63 -13.36
C VAL A 327 -10.76 10.31 -12.58
N SER A 328 -10.91 9.20 -13.29
CA SER A 328 -10.81 7.86 -12.72
C SER A 328 -10.20 6.85 -13.70
N GLY A 329 -9.64 5.77 -13.17
CA GLY A 329 -9.42 4.55 -13.95
C GLY A 329 -10.76 3.84 -14.25
N THR A 330 -10.71 2.88 -15.18
CA THR A 330 -11.93 2.20 -15.70
C THR A 330 -12.71 1.45 -14.61
N ALA A 331 -12.02 0.85 -13.61
CA ALA A 331 -12.68 0.13 -12.51
C ALA A 331 -13.60 1.01 -11.67
N MET A 332 -13.18 2.26 -11.39
CA MET A 332 -13.93 3.19 -10.56
C MET A 332 -14.89 4.08 -11.33
N SER A 333 -14.85 4.08 -12.67
CA SER A 333 -15.62 4.97 -13.53
C SER A 333 -17.13 4.97 -13.24
N PRO A 334 -17.80 3.83 -13.02
CA PRO A 334 -19.23 3.84 -12.69
C PRO A 334 -19.56 4.62 -11.40
N TYR A 335 -18.71 4.49 -10.40
CA TYR A 335 -18.89 5.14 -9.09
C TYR A 335 -18.56 6.63 -9.15
N VAL A 336 -17.52 7.01 -9.91
CA VAL A 336 -17.16 8.43 -10.09
C VAL A 336 -18.19 9.15 -10.94
N ARG A 337 -18.79 8.51 -11.95
CA ARG A 337 -19.92 9.08 -12.71
C ARG A 337 -21.15 9.31 -11.83
N MET A 338 -21.50 8.34 -10.99
CA MET A 338 -22.58 8.50 -10.02
C MET A 338 -22.31 9.69 -9.08
N LEU A 339 -21.09 9.76 -8.52
CA LEU A 339 -20.65 10.86 -7.67
C LEU A 339 -20.77 12.21 -8.39
N ALA A 340 -20.27 12.30 -9.64
CA ALA A 340 -20.32 13.52 -10.44
C ALA A 340 -21.75 14.02 -10.67
N GLN A 341 -22.68 13.12 -11.02
CA GLN A 341 -24.09 13.46 -11.22
C GLN A 341 -24.74 14.00 -9.93
N GLU A 342 -24.52 13.34 -8.81
CA GLU A 342 -25.08 13.76 -7.52
C GLU A 342 -24.44 15.08 -7.05
N LEU A 343 -23.13 15.27 -7.22
CA LEU A 343 -22.44 16.54 -6.90
C LEU A 343 -22.98 17.71 -7.73
N ALA A 344 -23.13 17.51 -9.04
CA ALA A 344 -23.69 18.54 -9.90
C ALA A 344 -25.07 19.03 -9.45
N GLN A 345 -25.93 18.07 -9.04
CA GLN A 345 -27.28 18.39 -8.51
C GLN A 345 -27.24 19.13 -7.16
N ILE A 346 -26.34 18.70 -6.25
CA ILE A 346 -26.27 19.26 -4.90
C ILE A 346 -25.65 20.65 -4.90
N LEU A 347 -24.58 20.85 -5.68
CA LEU A 347 -23.79 22.08 -5.67
C LEU A 347 -24.23 23.10 -6.74
N GLY A 348 -25.04 22.69 -7.73
CA GLY A 348 -25.48 23.56 -8.82
C GLY A 348 -24.36 23.96 -9.79
N ILE A 349 -23.30 23.14 -9.92
CA ILE A 349 -22.15 23.35 -10.79
C ILE A 349 -22.06 22.28 -11.88
N SER A 350 -21.25 22.53 -12.93
CA SER A 350 -20.98 21.52 -13.94
C SER A 350 -19.92 20.53 -13.43
N VAL A 351 -20.27 19.23 -13.34
CA VAL A 351 -19.31 18.17 -12.96
C VAL A 351 -19.27 17.10 -14.02
N THR A 352 -18.12 16.94 -14.66
CA THR A 352 -17.86 15.92 -15.69
C THR A 352 -16.97 14.82 -15.12
N ALA A 353 -17.33 13.55 -15.36
CA ALA A 353 -16.48 12.40 -15.01
C ALA A 353 -15.80 11.87 -16.27
N ILE A 354 -14.49 11.78 -16.25
CA ILE A 354 -13.69 11.25 -17.37
C ILE A 354 -12.98 9.97 -16.91
N GLU A 355 -13.26 8.90 -17.68
CA GLU A 355 -12.55 7.64 -17.57
C GLU A 355 -11.27 7.67 -18.38
N VAL A 356 -10.14 7.29 -17.76
CA VAL A 356 -8.84 7.20 -18.42
C VAL A 356 -8.45 5.72 -18.54
N PRO A 357 -8.35 5.17 -19.76
CA PRO A 357 -7.83 3.83 -19.97
C PRO A 357 -6.32 3.82 -19.76
N ASN A 358 -5.80 2.68 -19.32
CA ASN A 358 -4.35 2.50 -19.17
C ASN A 358 -3.74 2.10 -20.52
N CYS A 359 -3.03 3.02 -21.17
CA CYS A 359 -2.36 2.78 -22.44
C CYS A 359 -1.01 2.10 -22.25
N LEU A 360 -0.29 2.41 -21.16
CA LEU A 360 1.04 1.84 -20.93
C LEU A 360 0.97 0.34 -20.59
N PHE A 361 0.20 -0.04 -19.59
CA PHE A 361 0.12 -1.43 -19.12
C PHE A 361 -0.94 -2.28 -19.84
N GLY A 362 -1.81 -1.64 -20.60
CA GLY A 362 -2.91 -2.28 -21.32
C GLY A 362 -4.27 -2.00 -20.68
N PRO A 363 -5.36 -2.02 -21.51
CA PRO A 363 -6.70 -1.61 -21.10
C PRO A 363 -7.32 -2.47 -20.00
N GLU A 364 -6.74 -3.63 -19.73
CA GLU A 364 -7.19 -4.53 -18.68
C GLU A 364 -6.57 -4.23 -17.32
N VAL A 365 -5.62 -3.27 -17.27
CA VAL A 365 -5.16 -2.67 -16.01
C VAL A 365 -6.09 -1.50 -15.71
N THR A 366 -7.03 -1.73 -14.81
CA THR A 366 -8.22 -0.88 -14.62
C THR A 366 -8.11 0.09 -13.44
N VAL A 367 -7.09 -0.07 -12.60
CA VAL A 367 -6.93 0.70 -11.36
C VAL A 367 -6.22 2.03 -11.61
N ALA A 368 -6.70 3.10 -10.98
CA ALA A 368 -6.15 4.45 -11.16
C ALA A 368 -4.70 4.56 -10.67
N GLY A 369 -4.28 3.81 -9.65
CA GLY A 369 -2.91 3.84 -9.13
C GLY A 369 -1.83 3.37 -10.11
N LEU A 370 -2.23 2.81 -11.26
CA LEU A 370 -1.31 2.39 -12.33
C LEU A 370 -1.44 3.26 -13.59
N LEU A 371 -2.22 4.34 -13.57
CA LEU A 371 -2.24 5.34 -14.63
C LEU A 371 -0.96 6.18 -14.61
N THR A 372 -0.47 6.52 -15.78
CA THR A 372 0.72 7.36 -15.98
C THR A 372 0.33 8.80 -16.31
N GLY A 373 1.29 9.72 -16.21
CA GLY A 373 1.12 11.09 -16.68
C GLY A 373 0.81 11.15 -18.17
N ARG A 374 1.41 10.25 -18.97
CA ARG A 374 1.12 10.13 -20.43
C ARG A 374 -0.30 9.68 -20.69
N ASP A 375 -0.84 8.70 -19.94
CA ASP A 375 -2.24 8.27 -20.06
C ASP A 375 -3.19 9.44 -19.83
N LEU A 376 -2.88 10.33 -18.86
CA LEU A 376 -3.66 11.53 -18.59
C LEU A 376 -3.60 12.52 -19.76
N VAL A 377 -2.40 12.85 -20.24
CA VAL A 377 -2.21 13.82 -21.32
C VAL A 377 -2.92 13.33 -22.59
N GLU A 378 -2.81 12.04 -22.93
CA GLU A 378 -3.48 11.44 -24.09
C GLU A 378 -5.00 11.48 -23.95
N ALA A 379 -5.53 11.15 -22.77
CA ALA A 379 -6.98 11.08 -22.55
C ALA A 379 -7.64 12.45 -22.40
N LEU A 380 -6.95 13.44 -21.84
CA LEU A 380 -7.50 14.73 -21.47
C LEU A 380 -7.12 15.87 -22.42
N GLY A 381 -5.97 15.79 -23.11
CA GLY A 381 -5.38 16.90 -23.87
C GLY A 381 -6.21 17.42 -25.04
N HIS A 382 -7.23 16.70 -25.49
CA HIS A 382 -8.14 17.08 -26.57
C HIS A 382 -9.58 17.31 -26.11
N ARG A 383 -9.82 17.40 -24.81
CA ARG A 383 -11.16 17.55 -24.22
C ARG A 383 -11.34 18.93 -23.60
N GLU A 384 -12.57 19.40 -23.60
CA GLU A 384 -12.94 20.53 -22.76
C GLU A 384 -12.92 20.10 -21.30
N LEU A 385 -12.02 20.69 -20.54
CA LEU A 385 -11.85 20.44 -19.12
C LEU A 385 -12.53 21.55 -18.31
N GLY A 386 -12.98 21.23 -17.10
CA GLY A 386 -13.52 22.22 -16.18
C GLY A 386 -12.39 23.16 -15.66
N GLU A 387 -12.78 24.18 -14.91
CA GLU A 387 -11.84 25.13 -14.26
C GLU A 387 -10.84 24.42 -13.35
N ILE A 388 -11.20 23.24 -12.84
CA ILE A 388 -10.33 22.37 -12.06
C ILE A 388 -10.53 20.90 -12.48
N VAL A 389 -9.41 20.19 -12.62
CA VAL A 389 -9.39 18.74 -12.82
C VAL A 389 -8.91 18.06 -11.55
N ILE A 390 -9.67 17.11 -11.05
CA ILE A 390 -9.34 16.37 -9.84
C ILE A 390 -8.88 14.96 -10.21
N LEU A 391 -7.62 14.68 -9.89
CA LEU A 391 -6.93 13.42 -10.17
C LEU A 391 -6.97 12.50 -8.95
N PRO A 392 -7.03 11.16 -9.13
CA PRO A 392 -6.87 10.22 -8.03
C PRO A 392 -5.49 10.37 -7.36
N ARG A 393 -5.44 10.61 -6.06
CA ARG A 393 -4.19 10.72 -5.30
C ARG A 393 -3.31 9.47 -5.43
N THR A 394 -3.92 8.31 -5.65
CA THR A 394 -3.24 7.01 -5.83
C THR A 394 -2.38 6.92 -7.08
N MET A 395 -2.50 7.85 -8.05
CA MET A 395 -1.63 7.92 -9.23
C MET A 395 -0.21 8.39 -8.90
N PHE A 396 -0.06 9.07 -7.78
CA PHE A 396 1.19 9.67 -7.35
C PHE A 396 1.88 8.80 -6.29
N ASP A 397 3.17 9.02 -6.10
CA ASP A 397 3.96 8.36 -5.06
C ASP A 397 3.47 8.69 -3.63
N ALA A 398 4.14 8.15 -2.63
CA ALA A 398 3.78 8.37 -1.23
C ALA A 398 3.82 9.85 -0.83
N ALA A 399 4.78 10.61 -1.38
CA ALA A 399 4.86 12.07 -1.16
C ALA A 399 3.73 12.85 -1.88
N GLY A 400 3.15 12.28 -2.94
CA GLY A 400 2.11 12.93 -3.74
C GLY A 400 2.66 13.77 -4.87
N GLU A 401 3.90 13.55 -5.22
CA GLU A 401 4.63 14.45 -6.09
C GLU A 401 4.71 13.95 -7.54
N ARG A 402 4.90 12.62 -7.74
CA ARG A 402 5.25 12.06 -9.04
C ARG A 402 4.39 10.86 -9.42
N THR A 403 4.00 10.80 -10.68
CA THR A 403 3.37 9.62 -11.30
C THR A 403 4.40 8.50 -11.52
N LEU A 404 3.97 7.35 -12.04
CA LEU A 404 4.85 6.21 -12.33
C LEU A 404 5.94 6.52 -13.35
N ASP A 405 5.66 7.41 -14.29
CA ASP A 405 6.53 7.88 -15.38
C ASP A 405 7.12 9.28 -15.10
N ASP A 406 7.27 9.63 -13.82
CA ASP A 406 7.94 10.81 -13.26
C ASP A 406 7.32 12.18 -13.57
N TRP A 407 6.08 12.25 -14.10
CA TRP A 407 5.41 13.53 -14.23
C TRP A 407 5.02 14.10 -12.85
N THR A 408 5.28 15.38 -12.66
CA THR A 408 4.82 16.13 -11.50
C THR A 408 3.46 16.77 -11.75
N LEU A 409 2.74 17.10 -10.67
CA LEU A 409 1.45 17.79 -10.78
C LEU A 409 1.56 19.15 -11.50
N PRO A 410 2.60 20.01 -11.27
CA PRO A 410 2.81 21.25 -12.03
C PRO A 410 3.06 21.04 -13.52
N GLU A 411 3.83 20.01 -13.90
CA GLU A 411 4.05 19.68 -15.33
C GLU A 411 2.77 19.27 -16.02
N LEU A 412 1.95 18.44 -15.38
CA LEU A 412 0.63 18.04 -15.88
C LEU A 412 -0.30 19.26 -16.01
N ALA A 413 -0.34 20.16 -15.02
CA ALA A 413 -1.17 21.36 -15.02
C ALA A 413 -0.82 22.27 -16.22
N ARG A 414 0.47 22.52 -16.46
CA ARG A 414 0.95 23.28 -17.62
C ARG A 414 0.60 22.63 -18.94
N THR A 415 0.79 21.31 -19.05
CA THR A 415 0.52 20.57 -20.30
C THR A 415 -0.97 20.52 -20.64
N LEU A 416 -1.84 20.39 -19.63
CA LEU A 416 -3.29 20.34 -19.80
C LEU A 416 -3.94 21.73 -19.80
N GLY A 417 -3.20 22.79 -19.46
CA GLY A 417 -3.71 24.18 -19.48
C GLY A 417 -4.81 24.43 -18.44
N THR A 418 -4.86 23.70 -17.34
CA THR A 418 -5.92 23.79 -16.33
C THR A 418 -5.38 23.57 -14.92
N ARG A 419 -6.13 24.05 -13.92
CA ARG A 419 -5.82 23.78 -12.51
C ARG A 419 -5.99 22.29 -12.21
N LEU A 420 -5.03 21.71 -11.51
CA LEU A 420 -5.09 20.34 -11.06
C LEU A 420 -5.11 20.26 -9.52
N ALA A 421 -5.87 19.31 -9.00
CA ALA A 421 -5.82 18.91 -7.61
C ALA A 421 -5.86 17.37 -7.52
N THR A 422 -5.49 16.83 -6.37
CA THR A 422 -5.59 15.39 -6.10
C THR A 422 -6.60 15.11 -5.00
N ALA A 423 -7.30 13.97 -5.10
CA ALA A 423 -8.23 13.50 -4.09
C ALA A 423 -8.05 12.00 -3.82
N ALA A 424 -8.04 11.61 -2.56
CA ALA A 424 -8.07 10.23 -2.09
C ALA A 424 -9.50 9.80 -1.71
N SER A 425 -10.37 10.75 -1.43
CA SER A 425 -11.74 10.54 -0.97
C SER A 425 -12.72 11.57 -1.56
N PRO A 426 -14.04 11.30 -1.53
CA PRO A 426 -15.05 12.31 -1.86
C PRO A 426 -14.96 13.60 -1.05
N SER A 427 -14.56 13.52 0.22
CA SER A 427 -14.37 14.70 1.08
C SER A 427 -13.26 15.61 0.58
N ASP A 428 -12.15 15.03 0.05
CA ASP A 428 -11.03 15.82 -0.50
C ASP A 428 -11.46 16.60 -1.76
N ILE A 429 -12.41 16.05 -2.54
CA ILE A 429 -12.97 16.75 -3.70
C ILE A 429 -13.60 18.08 -3.25
N ILE A 430 -14.40 18.07 -2.20
CA ILE A 430 -15.03 19.28 -1.69
C ILE A 430 -14.00 20.27 -1.14
N HIS A 431 -12.98 19.79 -0.45
CA HIS A 431 -11.86 20.66 0.01
C HIS A 431 -11.18 21.36 -1.17
N ALA A 432 -10.86 20.62 -2.24
CA ALA A 432 -10.26 21.20 -3.44
C ALA A 432 -11.17 22.24 -4.12
N LEU A 433 -12.50 22.04 -4.10
CA LEU A 433 -13.46 22.97 -4.67
C LEU A 433 -13.69 24.24 -3.83
N SER A 434 -13.49 24.15 -2.51
CA SER A 434 -13.67 25.27 -1.58
C SER A 434 -12.50 26.24 -1.56
N GLY A 435 -11.37 25.93 -2.22
CA GLY A 435 -10.16 26.73 -2.22
C GLY A 435 -9.49 26.87 -0.85
N ALA A 436 -9.85 26.00 0.11
CA ALA A 436 -9.50 26.14 1.53
C ALA A 436 -8.02 25.85 1.83
N ASP A 437 -7.30 25.16 0.93
CA ASP A 437 -5.87 24.91 1.06
C ASP A 437 -5.20 25.01 -0.32
N GLY A 438 -3.89 25.37 -0.34
CA GLY A 438 -3.04 25.36 -1.54
C GLY A 438 -2.88 24.02 -2.25
N ALA A 439 -3.92 23.19 -2.20
CA ALA A 439 -3.98 21.83 -2.76
C ALA A 439 -4.18 21.80 -4.28
N SER A 440 -4.41 22.95 -4.93
CA SER A 440 -4.54 23.04 -6.38
C SER A 440 -3.36 23.78 -7.01
N VAL A 441 -2.79 23.17 -8.05
CA VAL A 441 -1.69 23.76 -8.82
C VAL A 441 -2.26 24.45 -10.06
N PRO A 442 -2.03 25.78 -10.23
CA PRO A 442 -2.43 26.49 -11.44
C PRO A 442 -1.49 26.15 -12.62
N PRO A 443 -1.94 26.36 -13.87
CA PRO A 443 -1.15 26.05 -15.07
C PRO A 443 0.13 26.88 -15.19
N ASP A 444 0.16 28.07 -14.60
CA ASP A 444 1.29 29.03 -14.71
C ASP A 444 2.31 28.98 -13.54
N SER A 445 2.17 28.03 -12.62
CA SER A 445 3.15 27.87 -11.53
C SER A 445 4.44 27.26 -12.06
N ALA A 446 5.47 28.07 -12.21
CA ALA A 446 6.83 27.70 -12.63
C ALA A 446 7.64 27.12 -11.46
#